data_a54a7b0328b8087ea3ed73be70437db5
#
_entry.id   a54a7b0328b8087ea3ed73be70437db5
#
_cell.length_a   1.000
_cell.length_b   1.000
_cell.length_c   1.000
_cell.angle_alpha   90.00
_cell.angle_beta   90.00
_cell.angle_gamma   90.00
#
_symmetry.space_group_name_H-M   'P 1'
#
loop_
_entity.id
_entity.type
_entity.pdbx_description
1 polymer ?
#
loop_
_entity_poly.entity_id
_entity_poly.type
_entity_poly.pdbx_seq_one_letter_code
_entity_poly.pdbx_strand_id
1 'polypeptide(L)'
;MRFSLKTTACALAVSLTFLSGAANAWEKDKTYDITILHTNDHHGHFWQNDHGEYGLGAQKTLVDSIRQEVAAQGGSLLLLSGGDINTGVPESDLQDAEPDFRGMNLVGYDAMAIGNHEFDNPLSVLRQQEKWATFPLLSANIYQKSTQQRLFKPYALFDKQGIKVAVIGLTTDDTAKIGNPEYFTDIEFRVPAQEAKQVVEQLRKDEKPDVIIAATHMGHYDDGNHGSNAPGDVEMARSLPAGYLDMIVGGHSQDPVCMAGENHKQVDYVPGTPCSPDRQNGTWIVQAHEWGKYVGRADFQFRNGELKLVHYQLIPVNLKKKVEKADGTSERVYYTQQIAEDASMMKLLTPFQEKGKAQLDVKIGSVNGKLEGDRSKVRFVQTNLSRVLLAAQMERAEADFAVMSGGGVRDSIEGGDITYKNVLKVQPFGNTLVYVEMKGSDVEKYLAVVANMKVDSGAYAQFANVSLTADGKGVSNVKIKGEPLQADKIYRMATLNFNALGGDGYPKLDTLPSYVNTGFIDAEVLKQYIEKHSPLDAAAYEPKGEIVYQ
;
A
#
# COMPACT_ATOMS: atom_id res chain seq x y z
N MET A 1 19.01 -16.76 -89.61
CA MET A 1 18.23 -15.58 -89.15
C MET A 1 17.96 -15.72 -87.68
N ARG A 2 18.63 -14.91 -86.81
CA ARG A 2 18.40 -14.87 -85.39
C ARG A 2 17.71 -13.55 -85.07
N PHE A 3 16.48 -13.61 -84.57
CA PHE A 3 15.77 -12.45 -84.08
C PHE A 3 16.05 -12.29 -82.54
N SER A 4 16.58 -11.13 -82.18
CA SER A 4 16.82 -10.72 -80.81
C SER A 4 15.62 -9.90 -80.35
N LEU A 5 14.90 -10.38 -79.30
CA LEU A 5 13.90 -9.61 -78.60
C LEU A 5 14.58 -8.79 -77.45
N LYS A 6 14.50 -7.50 -77.59
CA LYS A 6 14.85 -6.56 -76.47
C LYS A 6 13.64 -6.39 -75.61
N THR A 7 13.71 -6.89 -74.38
CA THR A 7 12.73 -6.62 -73.32
C THR A 7 13.08 -5.33 -72.58
N THR A 8 12.24 -4.32 -72.73
CA THR A 8 12.31 -3.05 -71.96
C THR A 8 11.63 -3.23 -70.64
N ALA A 9 12.38 -3.23 -69.50
CA ALA A 9 11.82 -3.26 -68.19
C ALA A 9 11.49 -1.81 -67.76
N CYS A 10 10.18 -1.50 -67.60
CA CYS A 10 9.70 -0.29 -66.93
C CYS A 10 9.77 -0.51 -65.41
N ALA A 11 10.69 0.17 -64.75
CA ALA A 11 10.74 0.25 -63.30
C ALA A 11 9.70 1.27 -62.78
N LEU A 12 8.60 0.79 -62.21
CA LEU A 12 7.66 1.63 -61.47
C LEU A 12 8.27 1.91 -60.09
N ALA A 13 8.77 3.12 -59.86
CA ALA A 13 9.17 3.61 -58.55
C ALA A 13 7.89 3.97 -57.78
N VAL A 14 7.46 3.12 -56.83
CA VAL A 14 6.41 3.44 -55.83
C VAL A 14 7.07 4.24 -54.73
N SER A 15 6.87 5.56 -54.77
CA SER A 15 7.24 6.47 -53.68
C SER A 15 6.28 6.22 -52.53
N LEU A 16 6.69 5.44 -51.50
CA LEU A 16 6.03 5.41 -50.19
C LEU A 16 6.33 6.75 -49.48
N THR A 17 5.40 7.68 -49.60
CA THR A 17 5.36 8.83 -48.67
C THR A 17 4.95 8.30 -47.32
N PHE A 18 5.91 8.13 -46.39
CA PHE A 18 5.64 8.06 -44.99
C PHE A 18 5.04 9.41 -44.57
N LEU A 19 3.70 9.47 -44.46
CA LEU A 19 3.07 10.49 -43.65
C LEU A 19 3.48 10.22 -42.19
N SER A 20 4.58 10.86 -41.77
CA SER A 20 4.80 11.10 -40.35
C SER A 20 3.60 11.99 -39.90
N GLY A 21 2.62 11.37 -39.27
CA GLY A 21 1.58 12.10 -38.59
C GLY A 21 2.26 12.99 -37.54
N ALA A 22 2.40 14.28 -37.84
CA ALA A 22 2.67 15.27 -36.84
C ALA A 22 1.54 15.11 -35.82
N ALA A 23 1.86 14.73 -34.58
CA ALA A 23 0.92 14.83 -33.49
C ALA A 23 0.43 16.28 -33.49
N ASN A 24 -0.87 16.48 -33.72
CA ASN A 24 -1.43 17.82 -33.72
C ASN A 24 -1.25 18.39 -32.32
N ALA A 25 -0.43 19.44 -32.20
CA ALA A 25 -0.38 20.23 -30.98
C ALA A 25 -1.79 20.81 -30.70
N TRP A 26 -2.11 20.99 -29.42
CA TRP A 26 -3.38 21.63 -29.04
C TRP A 26 -3.52 23.01 -29.71
N GLU A 27 -4.77 23.43 -29.96
CA GLU A 27 -5.10 24.68 -30.66
C GLU A 27 -5.22 25.83 -29.66
N LYS A 28 -4.60 26.98 -29.99
CA LYS A 28 -4.70 28.21 -29.19
C LYS A 28 -6.16 28.63 -29.06
N ASP A 29 -6.54 29.11 -27.87
CA ASP A 29 -7.88 29.57 -27.48
C ASP A 29 -8.99 28.51 -27.47
N LYS A 30 -8.68 27.25 -27.79
CA LYS A 30 -9.57 26.13 -27.60
C LYS A 30 -9.46 25.59 -26.17
N THR A 31 -10.61 25.20 -25.59
CA THR A 31 -10.67 24.53 -24.30
C THR A 31 -10.77 23.02 -24.51
N TYR A 32 -10.02 22.26 -23.72
CA TYR A 32 -10.00 20.80 -23.71
C TYR A 32 -10.38 20.31 -22.32
N ASP A 33 -11.32 19.38 -22.24
CA ASP A 33 -11.70 18.76 -20.99
C ASP A 33 -10.86 17.48 -20.77
N ILE A 34 -10.21 17.41 -19.61
CA ILE A 34 -9.37 16.28 -19.20
C ILE A 34 -9.85 15.78 -17.85
N THR A 35 -10.24 14.53 -17.77
CA THR A 35 -10.63 13.87 -16.53
C THR A 35 -9.50 12.95 -16.04
N ILE A 36 -9.10 13.12 -14.80
CA ILE A 36 -8.20 12.20 -14.10
C ILE A 36 -9.02 11.39 -13.10
N LEU A 37 -9.08 10.08 -13.32
CA LEU A 37 -9.58 9.14 -12.33
C LEU A 37 -8.42 8.55 -11.55
N HIS A 38 -8.63 8.26 -10.27
CA HIS A 38 -7.60 7.67 -9.44
C HIS A 38 -8.13 6.74 -8.36
N THR A 39 -7.27 5.78 -7.98
CA THR A 39 -7.39 4.93 -6.80
C THR A 39 -6.01 4.73 -6.17
N ASN A 40 -5.96 4.14 -4.99
CA ASN A 40 -4.72 3.82 -4.28
C ASN A 40 -4.96 2.74 -3.22
N ASP A 41 -3.90 2.14 -2.69
CA ASP A 41 -3.92 1.23 -1.54
C ASP A 41 -4.97 0.12 -1.70
N HIS A 42 -4.87 -0.61 -2.81
CA HIS A 42 -5.86 -1.63 -3.18
C HIS A 42 -5.76 -2.87 -2.28
N HIS A 43 -4.55 -3.25 -1.89
CA HIS A 43 -4.29 -4.30 -0.90
C HIS A 43 -5.03 -5.62 -1.16
N GLY A 44 -5.00 -6.10 -2.39
CA GLY A 44 -5.58 -7.39 -2.77
C GLY A 44 -7.11 -7.45 -2.82
N HIS A 45 -7.80 -6.31 -2.69
CA HIS A 45 -9.28 -6.28 -2.65
C HIS A 45 -9.91 -6.34 -4.05
N PHE A 46 -9.48 -7.30 -4.87
CA PHE A 46 -10.04 -7.53 -6.22
C PHE A 46 -11.51 -7.96 -6.18
N TRP A 47 -11.94 -8.59 -5.09
CA TRP A 47 -13.30 -9.04 -4.85
C TRP A 47 -14.04 -8.13 -3.88
N GLN A 48 -15.36 -8.09 -3.96
CA GLN A 48 -16.20 -7.38 -2.98
C GLN A 48 -16.06 -8.01 -1.59
N ASN A 49 -16.21 -7.21 -0.53
CA ASN A 49 -16.23 -7.74 0.84
C ASN A 49 -17.52 -8.50 1.15
N ASP A 50 -17.64 -9.07 2.36
CA ASP A 50 -18.80 -9.85 2.82
C ASP A 50 -20.11 -9.04 2.86
N HIS A 51 -20.02 -7.73 2.70
CA HIS A 51 -21.19 -6.83 2.63
C HIS A 51 -21.53 -6.40 1.21
N GLY A 52 -20.78 -6.85 0.21
CA GLY A 52 -20.94 -6.45 -1.18
C GLY A 52 -20.56 -5.00 -1.44
N GLU A 53 -19.49 -4.53 -0.81
CA GLU A 53 -18.92 -3.20 -0.99
C GLU A 53 -17.62 -3.31 -1.81
N TYR A 54 -17.27 -2.27 -2.56
CA TYR A 54 -16.10 -2.12 -3.43
C TYR A 54 -15.86 -3.33 -4.37
N GLY A 55 -14.61 -3.65 -4.71
CA GLY A 55 -14.20 -4.69 -5.64
C GLY A 55 -14.15 -4.22 -7.10
N LEU A 56 -13.28 -4.89 -7.89
CA LEU A 56 -13.01 -4.50 -9.28
C LEU A 56 -14.20 -4.64 -10.23
N GLY A 57 -15.20 -5.50 -9.89
CA GLY A 57 -16.41 -5.66 -10.69
C GLY A 57 -17.25 -4.38 -10.75
N ALA A 58 -17.59 -3.83 -9.60
CA ALA A 58 -18.33 -2.57 -9.50
C ALA A 58 -17.48 -1.38 -9.96
N GLN A 59 -16.18 -1.36 -9.62
CA GLN A 59 -15.25 -0.32 -10.06
C GLN A 59 -15.18 -0.23 -11.58
N LYS A 60 -15.11 -1.36 -12.29
CA LYS A 60 -15.11 -1.38 -13.76
C LYS A 60 -16.38 -0.76 -14.35
N THR A 61 -17.54 -1.13 -13.86
CA THR A 61 -18.81 -0.56 -14.31
C THR A 61 -18.82 0.97 -14.13
N LEU A 62 -18.35 1.46 -12.97
CA LEU A 62 -18.26 2.89 -12.70
C LEU A 62 -17.29 3.59 -13.65
N VAL A 63 -16.08 3.08 -13.79
CA VAL A 63 -15.04 3.69 -14.65
C VAL A 63 -15.48 3.70 -16.11
N ASP A 64 -16.10 2.63 -16.61
CA ASP A 64 -16.59 2.56 -17.98
C ASP A 64 -17.73 3.57 -18.22
N SER A 65 -18.63 3.77 -17.25
CA SER A 65 -19.69 4.77 -17.36
C SER A 65 -19.12 6.19 -17.46
N ILE A 66 -18.10 6.50 -16.66
CA ILE A 66 -17.42 7.82 -16.71
C ILE A 66 -16.65 7.98 -18.04
N ARG A 67 -15.97 6.93 -18.53
CA ARG A 67 -15.32 6.98 -19.84
C ARG A 67 -16.30 7.29 -20.97
N GLN A 68 -17.45 6.65 -20.96
CA GLN A 68 -18.51 6.91 -21.96
C GLN A 68 -19.03 8.34 -21.86
N GLU A 69 -19.28 8.84 -20.65
CA GLU A 69 -19.69 10.21 -20.39
C GLU A 69 -18.68 11.22 -20.94
N VAL A 70 -17.40 11.08 -20.53
CA VAL A 70 -16.29 11.97 -20.94
C VAL A 70 -16.10 11.93 -22.47
N ALA A 71 -16.14 10.75 -23.08
CA ALA A 71 -16.02 10.61 -24.53
C ALA A 71 -17.20 11.25 -25.28
N ALA A 72 -18.43 11.12 -24.77
CA ALA A 72 -19.62 11.75 -25.35
C ALA A 72 -19.55 13.29 -25.30
N GLN A 73 -18.84 13.85 -24.32
CA GLN A 73 -18.57 15.28 -24.20
C GLN A 73 -17.34 15.74 -25.01
N GLY A 74 -16.64 14.82 -25.69
CA GLY A 74 -15.44 15.09 -26.45
C GLY A 74 -14.19 15.33 -25.59
N GLY A 75 -14.24 14.93 -24.31
CA GLY A 75 -13.12 15.00 -23.37
C GLY A 75 -12.16 13.83 -23.48
N SER A 76 -11.08 13.88 -22.71
CA SER A 76 -10.07 12.84 -22.55
C SER A 76 -9.99 12.36 -21.11
N LEU A 77 -9.57 11.10 -20.90
CA LEU A 77 -9.49 10.50 -19.56
C LEU A 77 -8.14 9.78 -19.35
N LEU A 78 -7.60 9.86 -18.14
CA LEU A 78 -6.55 9.01 -17.59
C LEU A 78 -7.04 8.38 -16.29
N LEU A 79 -6.70 7.10 -16.06
CA LEU A 79 -6.93 6.39 -14.80
C LEU A 79 -5.59 6.00 -14.20
N LEU A 80 -5.30 6.51 -12.99
CA LEU A 80 -4.01 6.35 -12.31
C LEU A 80 -4.19 5.61 -10.97
N SER A 81 -3.15 4.87 -10.54
CA SER A 81 -3.08 4.28 -9.21
C SER A 81 -1.91 4.84 -8.42
N GLY A 82 -2.16 5.19 -7.15
CA GLY A 82 -1.15 5.60 -6.18
C GLY A 82 -0.37 4.44 -5.55
N GLY A 83 -0.47 3.20 -6.07
CA GLY A 83 0.31 2.05 -5.59
C GLY A 83 -0.35 1.23 -4.48
N ASP A 84 0.42 0.32 -3.91
CA ASP A 84 0.03 -0.66 -2.90
C ASP A 84 -1.13 -1.56 -3.37
N ILE A 85 -0.82 -2.42 -4.32
CA ILE A 85 -1.73 -3.45 -4.81
C ILE A 85 -1.62 -4.71 -3.96
N ASN A 86 -0.38 -5.03 -3.52
CA ASN A 86 -0.06 -6.22 -2.74
C ASN A 86 -0.51 -6.12 -1.28
N THR A 87 -0.60 -7.27 -0.65
CA THR A 87 -0.71 -7.51 0.79
C THR A 87 -1.99 -6.98 1.44
N GLY A 88 -2.82 -7.91 1.91
CA GLY A 88 -4.00 -7.58 2.71
C GLY A 88 -5.15 -8.58 2.58
N VAL A 89 -5.36 -9.15 1.40
CA VAL A 89 -6.39 -10.18 1.19
C VAL A 89 -5.73 -11.51 0.82
N PRO A 90 -5.81 -12.53 1.68
CA PRO A 90 -5.13 -13.81 1.46
C PRO A 90 -5.44 -14.48 0.12
N GLU A 91 -6.66 -14.33 -0.41
CA GLU A 91 -7.04 -14.85 -1.72
C GLU A 91 -6.21 -14.23 -2.86
N SER A 92 -5.80 -12.98 -2.72
CA SER A 92 -4.88 -12.29 -3.62
C SER A 92 -3.42 -12.67 -3.33
N ASP A 93 -3.02 -12.60 -2.05
CA ASP A 93 -1.64 -12.78 -1.59
C ASP A 93 -1.08 -14.15 -1.97
N LEU A 94 -1.87 -15.23 -1.81
CA LEU A 94 -1.52 -16.59 -2.24
C LEU A 94 -1.37 -16.75 -3.76
N GLN A 95 -1.69 -15.72 -4.52
CA GLN A 95 -1.62 -15.71 -5.98
C GLN A 95 -0.75 -14.55 -6.50
N ASP A 96 0.13 -14.02 -5.64
CA ASP A 96 1.06 -12.93 -5.97
C ASP A 96 0.35 -11.69 -6.57
N ALA A 97 -0.89 -11.40 -6.14
CA ALA A 97 -1.78 -10.35 -6.66
C ALA A 97 -2.10 -10.48 -8.17
N GLU A 98 -1.96 -11.66 -8.79
CA GLU A 98 -2.31 -11.86 -10.20
C GLU A 98 -3.74 -11.44 -10.52
N PRO A 99 -4.79 -11.78 -9.71
CA PRO A 99 -6.15 -11.34 -9.98
C PRO A 99 -6.29 -9.82 -10.02
N ASP A 100 -5.57 -9.10 -9.15
CA ASP A 100 -5.60 -7.65 -9.07
C ASP A 100 -5.04 -7.01 -10.34
N PHE A 101 -3.81 -7.37 -10.74
CA PHE A 101 -3.18 -6.82 -11.95
C PHE A 101 -3.97 -7.15 -13.22
N ARG A 102 -4.52 -8.37 -13.34
CA ARG A 102 -5.37 -8.73 -14.49
C ARG A 102 -6.70 -7.98 -14.48
N GLY A 103 -7.29 -7.78 -13.30
CA GLY A 103 -8.48 -6.96 -13.13
C GLY A 103 -8.21 -5.49 -13.46
N MET A 104 -7.12 -4.92 -12.98
CA MET A 104 -6.70 -3.55 -13.32
C MET A 104 -6.51 -3.35 -14.84
N ASN A 105 -5.95 -4.35 -15.55
CA ASN A 105 -5.89 -4.33 -17.01
C ASN A 105 -7.28 -4.20 -17.64
N LEU A 106 -8.25 -4.96 -17.13
CA LEU A 106 -9.63 -4.96 -17.65
C LEU A 106 -10.38 -3.68 -17.28
N VAL A 107 -10.10 -3.07 -16.11
CA VAL A 107 -10.58 -1.72 -15.76
C VAL A 107 -9.95 -0.68 -16.68
N GLY A 108 -8.72 -0.92 -17.14
CA GLY A 108 -7.98 -0.05 -18.08
C GLY A 108 -7.24 1.07 -17.38
N TYR A 109 -6.40 0.73 -16.40
CA TYR A 109 -5.44 1.67 -15.83
C TYR A 109 -4.42 2.12 -16.87
N ASP A 110 -4.03 3.39 -16.81
CA ASP A 110 -3.03 4.00 -17.70
C ASP A 110 -1.62 3.94 -17.09
N ALA A 111 -1.48 4.13 -15.77
CA ALA A 111 -0.22 4.01 -15.05
C ALA A 111 -0.44 3.80 -13.55
N MET A 112 0.59 3.33 -12.85
CA MET A 112 0.59 3.08 -11.41
C MET A 112 1.94 3.52 -10.81
N ALA A 113 1.93 4.19 -9.65
CA ALA A 113 3.10 4.30 -8.79
C ALA A 113 3.40 2.97 -8.11
N ILE A 114 4.67 2.65 -7.88
CA ILE A 114 5.06 1.51 -7.06
C ILE A 114 4.98 1.95 -5.59
N GLY A 115 4.24 1.20 -4.76
CA GLY A 115 4.15 1.41 -3.32
C GLY A 115 5.18 0.60 -2.53
N ASN A 116 5.13 0.69 -1.19
CA ASN A 116 6.03 -0.06 -0.33
C ASN A 116 5.65 -1.54 -0.22
N HIS A 117 4.36 -1.87 -0.28
CA HIS A 117 3.89 -3.26 -0.22
C HIS A 117 4.17 -4.06 -1.50
N GLU A 118 4.55 -3.43 -2.62
CA GLU A 118 5.10 -4.13 -3.77
C GLU A 118 6.45 -4.81 -3.45
N PHE A 119 7.08 -4.49 -2.31
CA PHE A 119 8.32 -5.08 -1.82
C PHE A 119 8.16 -6.00 -0.60
N ASP A 120 6.94 -6.39 -0.25
CA ASP A 120 6.69 -7.40 0.79
C ASP A 120 7.14 -8.79 0.37
N ASN A 121 7.31 -9.00 -0.93
CA ASN A 121 7.86 -10.19 -1.56
C ASN A 121 9.19 -9.86 -2.27
N PRO A 122 10.00 -10.89 -2.59
CA PRO A 122 11.22 -10.68 -3.37
C PRO A 122 10.94 -9.95 -4.68
N LEU A 123 11.90 -9.14 -5.15
CA LEU A 123 11.80 -8.35 -6.39
C LEU A 123 11.35 -9.18 -7.61
N SER A 124 11.61 -10.50 -7.63
CA SER A 124 11.16 -11.40 -8.69
C SER A 124 9.64 -11.47 -8.82
N VAL A 125 8.90 -11.33 -7.72
CA VAL A 125 7.43 -11.29 -7.72
C VAL A 125 6.96 -9.99 -8.37
N LEU A 126 7.49 -8.83 -7.97
CA LEU A 126 7.16 -7.54 -8.60
C LEU A 126 7.50 -7.54 -10.10
N ARG A 127 8.63 -8.17 -10.50
CA ARG A 127 8.97 -8.35 -11.92
C ARG A 127 7.99 -9.25 -12.68
N GLN A 128 7.34 -10.19 -12.00
CA GLN A 128 6.27 -10.99 -12.58
C GLN A 128 4.97 -10.19 -12.72
N GLN A 129 4.65 -9.36 -11.72
CA GLN A 129 3.51 -8.44 -11.74
C GLN A 129 3.63 -7.42 -12.88
N GLU A 130 4.82 -6.85 -13.12
CA GLU A 130 5.10 -6.01 -14.30
C GLU A 130 4.78 -6.70 -15.63
N LYS A 131 4.96 -8.02 -15.73
CA LYS A 131 4.61 -8.78 -16.95
C LYS A 131 3.11 -9.01 -17.08
N TRP A 132 2.38 -9.10 -15.98
CA TRP A 132 0.92 -9.22 -16.02
C TRP A 132 0.25 -7.89 -16.31
N ALA A 133 0.81 -6.78 -15.84
CA ALA A 133 0.29 -5.44 -16.10
C ALA A 133 0.44 -5.05 -17.58
N THR A 134 -0.60 -4.44 -18.15
CA THR A 134 -0.57 -3.83 -19.50
C THR A 134 -0.28 -2.33 -19.46
N PHE A 135 -0.12 -1.78 -18.28
CA PHE A 135 0.22 -0.40 -17.98
C PHE A 135 1.58 -0.33 -17.26
N PRO A 136 2.32 0.79 -17.34
CA PRO A 136 3.60 0.92 -16.68
C PRO A 136 3.46 1.07 -15.16
N LEU A 137 4.31 0.34 -14.43
CA LEU A 137 4.62 0.57 -13.04
C LEU A 137 5.77 1.56 -12.97
N LEU A 138 5.59 2.67 -12.26
CA LEU A 138 6.49 3.83 -12.30
C LEU A 138 7.14 4.07 -10.93
N SER A 139 8.44 4.28 -10.92
CA SER A 139 9.16 4.90 -9.80
C SER A 139 10.45 5.56 -10.26
N ALA A 140 10.58 6.85 -9.99
CA ALA A 140 11.76 7.62 -10.34
C ALA A 140 12.90 7.50 -9.31
N ASN A 141 12.59 7.06 -8.09
CA ASN A 141 13.52 7.10 -6.96
C ASN A 141 13.98 5.73 -6.44
N ILE A 142 13.66 4.64 -7.14
CA ILE A 142 14.16 3.30 -6.81
C ILE A 142 15.32 2.94 -7.72
N TYR A 143 16.47 2.64 -7.11
CA TYR A 143 17.72 2.37 -7.81
C TYR A 143 18.31 1.02 -7.43
N GLN A 144 19.04 0.43 -8.36
CA GLN A 144 19.95 -0.67 -8.08
C GLN A 144 21.26 -0.11 -7.55
N LYS A 145 21.66 -0.48 -6.32
CA LYS A 145 22.90 0.02 -5.67
C LYS A 145 24.15 -0.30 -6.47
N SER A 146 24.24 -1.53 -6.99
CA SER A 146 25.42 -2.01 -7.72
C SER A 146 25.66 -1.30 -9.04
N THR A 147 24.63 -0.84 -9.74
CA THR A 147 24.71 -0.20 -11.06
C THR A 147 24.43 1.30 -11.03
N GLN A 148 23.83 1.81 -9.98
CA GLN A 148 23.35 3.18 -9.84
C GLN A 148 22.31 3.56 -10.92
N GLN A 149 21.61 2.56 -11.49
CA GLN A 149 20.55 2.77 -12.47
C GLN A 149 19.18 2.63 -11.81
N ARG A 150 18.20 3.38 -12.31
CA ARG A 150 16.80 3.21 -11.89
C ARG A 150 16.31 1.82 -12.22
N LEU A 151 15.64 1.18 -11.27
CA LEU A 151 15.04 -0.15 -11.45
C LEU A 151 13.76 -0.10 -12.29
N PHE A 152 13.05 1.02 -12.30
CA PHE A 152 11.78 1.18 -12.97
C PHE A 152 11.78 2.42 -13.87
N LYS A 153 10.78 2.51 -14.75
CA LYS A 153 10.56 3.72 -15.56
C LYS A 153 10.23 4.89 -14.64
N PRO A 154 10.89 6.03 -14.78
CA PRO A 154 10.61 7.20 -13.94
C PRO A 154 9.29 7.87 -14.28
N TYR A 155 8.84 7.79 -15.54
CA TYR A 155 7.62 8.41 -16.03
C TYR A 155 7.06 7.70 -17.26
N ALA A 156 5.81 8.04 -17.59
CA ALA A 156 5.16 7.71 -18.86
C ALA A 156 4.58 8.98 -19.50
N LEU A 157 4.44 8.98 -20.83
CA LEU A 157 3.89 10.09 -21.62
C LEU A 157 2.59 9.65 -22.29
N PHE A 158 1.59 10.52 -22.22
CA PHE A 158 0.28 10.31 -22.82
C PHE A 158 -0.09 11.50 -23.70
N ASP A 159 -0.58 11.25 -24.90
CA ASP A 159 -1.21 12.26 -25.74
C ASP A 159 -2.73 12.27 -25.48
N LYS A 160 -3.26 13.41 -25.10
CA LYS A 160 -4.68 13.63 -24.87
C LYS A 160 -5.16 14.79 -25.77
N GLN A 161 -5.51 14.46 -27.02
CA GLN A 161 -5.94 15.44 -28.03
C GLN A 161 -4.87 16.49 -28.35
N GLY A 162 -3.62 16.09 -28.44
CA GLY A 162 -2.48 16.98 -28.69
C GLY A 162 -1.90 17.64 -27.43
N ILE A 163 -2.49 17.39 -26.26
CA ILE A 163 -1.93 17.80 -24.96
C ILE A 163 -1.03 16.66 -24.47
N LYS A 164 0.24 16.94 -24.27
CA LYS A 164 1.22 15.98 -23.76
C LYS A 164 1.19 15.96 -22.23
N VAL A 165 0.69 14.87 -21.67
CA VAL A 165 0.65 14.64 -20.22
C VAL A 165 1.78 13.71 -19.81
N ALA A 166 2.65 14.15 -18.89
CA ALA A 166 3.64 13.30 -18.25
C ALA A 166 3.12 12.83 -16.89
N VAL A 167 3.26 11.52 -16.61
CA VAL A 167 2.98 10.94 -15.30
C VAL A 167 4.28 10.39 -14.72
N ILE A 168 4.74 10.94 -13.61
CA ILE A 168 5.96 10.54 -12.88
C ILE A 168 5.55 9.59 -11.75
N GLY A 169 6.31 8.50 -11.51
CA GLY A 169 6.10 7.64 -10.34
C GLY A 169 7.07 7.98 -9.20
N LEU A 170 6.61 7.94 -7.95
CA LEU A 170 7.44 8.15 -6.75
C LEU A 170 6.99 7.23 -5.63
N THR A 171 7.97 6.66 -4.90
CA THR A 171 7.76 5.74 -3.77
C THR A 171 8.38 6.36 -2.52
N THR A 172 7.76 6.21 -1.36
CA THR A 172 8.34 6.68 -0.09
C THR A 172 9.70 6.04 0.17
N ASP A 173 10.69 6.83 0.56
CA ASP A 173 12.00 6.33 0.95
C ASP A 173 11.99 5.64 2.32
N ASP A 174 10.92 5.79 3.11
CA ASP A 174 10.66 4.95 4.30
C ASP A 174 10.52 3.46 3.95
N THR A 175 10.28 3.08 2.69
CA THR A 175 10.22 1.66 2.26
C THR A 175 11.44 0.88 2.72
N ALA A 176 12.63 1.49 2.68
CA ALA A 176 13.86 0.88 3.17
C ALA A 176 13.86 0.59 4.68
N LYS A 177 12.99 1.26 5.44
CA LYS A 177 12.87 1.15 6.90
C LYS A 177 11.70 0.26 7.32
N ILE A 178 10.57 0.34 6.58
CA ILE A 178 9.33 -0.36 6.92
C ILE A 178 9.15 -1.69 6.19
N GLY A 179 9.91 -1.98 5.13
CA GLY A 179 9.90 -3.25 4.40
C GLY A 179 10.93 -4.24 4.91
N ASN A 180 10.94 -5.46 4.37
CA ASN A 180 11.88 -6.51 4.77
C ASN A 180 13.30 -6.22 4.25
N PRO A 181 14.29 -5.96 5.14
CA PRO A 181 15.65 -5.61 4.73
C PRO A 181 16.35 -6.67 3.87
N GLU A 182 15.98 -7.94 3.98
CA GLU A 182 16.56 -9.03 3.17
C GLU A 182 16.30 -8.84 1.68
N TYR A 183 15.19 -8.16 1.33
CA TYR A 183 14.81 -7.89 -0.06
C TYR A 183 15.50 -6.63 -0.64
N PHE A 184 16.17 -5.82 0.21
CA PHE A 184 16.76 -4.53 -0.17
C PHE A 184 18.28 -4.53 -0.26
N THR A 185 18.93 -5.68 -0.28
CA THR A 185 20.40 -5.79 -0.30
C THR A 185 21.04 -4.98 -1.44
N ASP A 186 20.42 -4.99 -2.63
CA ASP A 186 20.87 -4.25 -3.82
C ASP A 186 19.86 -3.16 -4.27
N ILE A 187 18.91 -2.76 -3.41
CA ILE A 187 17.89 -1.74 -3.72
C ILE A 187 18.11 -0.50 -2.84
N GLU A 188 18.12 0.67 -3.47
CA GLU A 188 18.20 1.99 -2.83
C GLU A 188 16.93 2.79 -3.11
N PHE A 189 16.30 3.32 -2.07
CA PHE A 189 15.20 4.26 -2.17
C PHE A 189 15.76 5.66 -1.89
N ARG A 190 15.77 6.52 -2.90
CA ARG A 190 16.26 7.89 -2.80
C ARG A 190 15.14 8.84 -2.44
N VAL A 191 15.51 10.02 -1.93
CA VAL A 191 14.56 11.06 -1.52
C VAL A 191 13.66 11.47 -2.68
N PRO A 192 12.33 11.23 -2.61
CA PRO A 192 11.42 11.41 -3.73
C PRO A 192 11.39 12.83 -4.29
N ALA A 193 11.38 13.86 -3.42
CA ALA A 193 11.34 15.26 -3.86
C ALA A 193 12.57 15.66 -4.70
N GLN A 194 13.76 15.12 -4.39
CA GLN A 194 14.98 15.37 -5.17
C GLN A 194 14.91 14.72 -6.55
N GLU A 195 14.45 13.47 -6.60
CA GLU A 195 14.29 12.75 -7.87
C GLU A 195 13.16 13.33 -8.72
N ALA A 196 12.04 13.76 -8.11
CA ALA A 196 10.97 14.49 -8.79
C ALA A 196 11.49 15.75 -9.48
N LYS A 197 12.27 16.55 -8.76
CA LYS A 197 12.88 17.77 -9.33
C LYS A 197 13.72 17.45 -10.56
N GLN A 198 14.62 16.47 -10.46
CA GLN A 198 15.49 16.07 -11.59
C GLN A 198 14.68 15.60 -12.79
N VAL A 199 13.67 14.75 -12.55
CA VAL A 199 12.83 14.21 -13.65
C VAL A 199 11.99 15.31 -14.30
N VAL A 200 11.42 16.24 -13.52
CA VAL A 200 10.67 17.39 -14.08
C VAL A 200 11.58 18.28 -14.94
N GLU A 201 12.80 18.59 -14.47
CA GLU A 201 13.77 19.38 -15.23
C GLU A 201 14.17 18.68 -16.54
N GLN A 202 14.39 17.37 -16.50
CA GLN A 202 14.66 16.55 -17.69
C GLN A 202 13.47 16.55 -18.66
N LEU A 203 12.24 16.29 -18.15
CA LEU A 203 11.01 16.29 -18.96
C LEU A 203 10.79 17.63 -19.67
N ARG A 204 10.96 18.74 -18.98
CA ARG A 204 10.81 20.08 -19.57
C ARG A 204 11.82 20.37 -20.65
N LYS A 205 13.04 19.87 -20.51
CA LYS A 205 14.10 20.02 -21.50
C LYS A 205 13.85 19.14 -22.74
N ASP A 206 13.60 17.87 -22.53
CA ASP A 206 13.67 16.84 -23.56
C ASP A 206 12.29 16.56 -24.18
N GLU A 207 11.23 16.46 -23.37
CA GLU A 207 9.89 16.04 -23.78
C GLU A 207 8.89 17.19 -23.89
N LYS A 208 9.07 18.25 -23.11
CA LYS A 208 8.22 19.45 -23.07
C LYS A 208 6.74 19.12 -22.88
N PRO A 209 6.36 18.43 -21.81
CA PRO A 209 4.97 18.14 -21.52
C PRO A 209 4.20 19.43 -21.22
N ASP A 210 2.91 19.43 -21.55
CA ASP A 210 1.96 20.52 -21.23
C ASP A 210 1.43 20.38 -19.80
N VAL A 211 1.32 19.15 -19.28
CA VAL A 211 0.83 18.81 -17.94
C VAL A 211 1.75 17.77 -17.30
N ILE A 212 2.09 17.95 -16.03
CA ILE A 212 2.93 17.01 -15.26
C ILE A 212 2.17 16.57 -14.01
N ILE A 213 1.86 15.29 -13.94
CA ILE A 213 1.21 14.64 -12.79
C ILE A 213 2.24 13.73 -12.10
N ALA A 214 2.30 13.75 -10.77
CA ALA A 214 3.00 12.73 -10.01
C ALA A 214 1.99 11.69 -9.48
N ALA A 215 2.16 10.42 -9.83
CA ALA A 215 1.55 9.31 -9.12
C ALA A 215 2.52 8.93 -8.00
N THR A 216 2.10 9.01 -6.75
CA THR A 216 2.99 8.86 -5.60
C THR A 216 2.47 7.80 -4.63
N HIS A 217 3.42 7.21 -3.90
CA HIS A 217 3.09 6.40 -2.73
C HIS A 217 3.90 6.91 -1.53
N MET A 218 3.48 8.08 -0.98
CA MET A 218 4.24 8.81 0.03
C MET A 218 3.41 9.23 1.24
N GLY A 219 2.10 9.23 1.13
CA GLY A 219 1.16 9.66 2.16
C GLY A 219 0.85 11.16 2.13
N HIS A 220 -0.35 11.48 2.60
CA HIS A 220 -0.80 12.86 2.80
C HIS A 220 -0.83 13.18 4.30
N TYR A 221 -0.01 14.15 4.71
CA TYR A 221 0.07 14.66 6.08
C TYR A 221 -0.28 16.13 6.07
N ASP A 222 -1.38 16.52 6.72
CA ASP A 222 -2.12 17.78 6.55
C ASP A 222 -1.25 19.05 6.58
N ASP A 223 -0.34 19.13 7.56
CA ASP A 223 0.58 20.26 7.74
C ASP A 223 1.97 20.04 7.12
N GLY A 224 2.18 18.91 6.44
CA GLY A 224 3.46 18.46 5.92
C GLY A 224 4.35 17.78 6.95
N ASN A 225 3.92 17.67 8.20
CA ASN A 225 4.71 17.12 9.29
C ASN A 225 4.44 15.62 9.49
N HIS A 226 5.45 14.80 9.33
CA HIS A 226 5.39 13.35 9.56
C HIS A 226 6.40 12.89 10.64
N GLY A 227 6.82 13.80 11.50
CA GLY A 227 7.75 13.52 12.59
C GLY A 227 9.13 13.08 12.08
N SER A 228 9.60 11.89 12.51
CA SER A 228 10.88 11.31 12.09
C SER A 228 10.78 10.41 10.86
N ASN A 229 9.59 10.23 10.31
CA ASN A 229 9.37 9.45 9.10
C ASN A 229 9.61 10.31 7.84
N ALA A 230 9.71 9.65 6.68
CA ALA A 230 9.86 10.36 5.41
C ALA A 230 8.70 11.33 5.17
N PRO A 231 8.96 12.51 4.60
CA PRO A 231 7.91 13.47 4.29
C PRO A 231 6.99 12.94 3.18
N GLY A 232 5.71 13.35 3.24
CA GLY A 232 4.70 12.98 2.28
C GLY A 232 4.51 14.00 1.15
N ASP A 233 3.36 13.87 0.48
CA ASP A 233 3.00 14.65 -0.70
C ASP A 233 2.91 16.16 -0.45
N VAL A 234 2.43 16.56 0.72
CA VAL A 234 2.29 17.97 1.11
C VAL A 234 3.66 18.66 1.18
N GLU A 235 4.62 18.05 1.89
CA GLU A 235 5.97 18.60 2.00
C GLU A 235 6.71 18.56 0.66
N MET A 236 6.53 17.50 -0.14
CA MET A 236 7.09 17.47 -1.49
C MET A 236 6.57 18.62 -2.35
N ALA A 237 5.27 18.86 -2.38
CA ALA A 237 4.68 19.96 -3.15
C ALA A 237 5.19 21.34 -2.71
N ARG A 238 5.43 21.52 -1.40
CA ARG A 238 6.00 22.77 -0.84
C ARG A 238 7.48 22.96 -1.16
N SER A 239 8.25 21.86 -1.19
CA SER A 239 9.70 21.89 -1.43
C SER A 239 10.07 22.08 -2.91
N LEU A 240 9.17 21.73 -3.84
CA LEU A 240 9.38 21.94 -5.26
C LEU A 240 9.05 23.38 -5.68
N PRO A 241 9.72 23.94 -6.71
CA PRO A 241 9.32 25.22 -7.26
C PRO A 241 7.87 25.20 -7.76
N ALA A 242 7.13 26.31 -7.55
CA ALA A 242 5.75 26.43 -8.00
C ALA A 242 5.59 26.11 -9.49
N GLY A 243 4.55 25.34 -9.82
CA GLY A 243 4.27 24.91 -11.20
C GLY A 243 5.19 23.77 -11.70
N TYR A 244 5.99 23.12 -10.84
CA TYR A 244 6.72 21.91 -11.26
C TYR A 244 5.76 20.74 -11.47
N LEU A 245 4.76 20.59 -10.63
CA LEU A 245 3.70 19.61 -10.75
C LEU A 245 2.34 20.30 -10.80
N ASP A 246 1.47 19.84 -11.67
CA ASP A 246 0.07 20.28 -11.75
C ASP A 246 -0.79 19.53 -10.72
N MET A 247 -0.52 18.22 -10.54
CA MET A 247 -1.30 17.36 -9.66
C MET A 247 -0.44 16.23 -9.07
N ILE A 248 -0.78 15.82 -7.86
CA ILE A 248 -0.30 14.60 -7.20
C ILE A 248 -1.49 13.67 -6.97
N VAL A 249 -1.36 12.43 -7.44
CA VAL A 249 -2.25 11.31 -7.13
C VAL A 249 -1.52 10.44 -6.12
N GLY A 250 -1.88 10.54 -4.84
CA GLY A 250 -1.17 9.94 -3.73
C GLY A 250 -1.74 8.58 -3.29
N GLY A 251 -1.05 7.97 -2.33
CA GLY A 251 -1.38 6.74 -1.62
C GLY A 251 -0.66 6.69 -0.27
N HIS A 252 -0.55 5.50 0.36
CA HIS A 252 0.22 5.20 1.57
C HIS A 252 -0.45 5.56 2.90
N SER A 253 -1.01 6.76 3.07
CA SER A 253 -1.70 7.14 4.32
C SER A 253 -3.09 6.54 4.44
N GLN A 254 -3.64 6.00 3.34
CA GLN A 254 -4.93 5.32 3.33
C GLN A 254 -6.11 6.21 3.79
N ASP A 255 -6.02 7.52 3.58
CA ASP A 255 -7.03 8.49 3.95
C ASP A 255 -7.80 9.02 2.74
N PRO A 256 -9.09 9.34 2.86
CA PRO A 256 -9.77 10.16 1.87
C PRO A 256 -9.27 11.60 2.01
N VAL A 257 -8.54 12.12 1.01
CA VAL A 257 -8.09 13.52 1.05
C VAL A 257 -9.21 14.44 0.63
N CYS A 258 -10.02 14.82 1.62
CA CYS A 258 -11.06 15.83 1.53
C CYS A 258 -10.78 16.93 2.55
N MET A 259 -10.53 18.14 2.11
CA MET A 259 -10.09 19.24 2.97
C MET A 259 -11.30 20.03 3.52
N ALA A 260 -11.31 20.22 4.83
CA ALA A 260 -12.24 21.13 5.52
C ALA A 260 -11.74 22.58 5.50
N GLY A 261 -10.45 22.77 5.28
CA GLY A 261 -9.75 24.06 5.23
C GLY A 261 -8.29 23.87 4.90
N GLU A 262 -7.52 24.95 4.85
CA GLU A 262 -6.07 24.89 4.61
C GLU A 262 -5.39 24.05 5.70
N ASN A 263 -4.62 23.04 5.31
CA ASN A 263 -3.89 22.11 6.18
C ASN A 263 -4.77 21.31 7.18
N HIS A 264 -6.05 21.14 6.88
CA HIS A 264 -6.98 20.38 7.71
C HIS A 264 -7.86 19.46 6.87
N LYS A 265 -7.65 18.15 6.98
CA LYS A 265 -8.57 17.15 6.42
C LYS A 265 -9.90 17.14 7.18
N GLN A 266 -10.96 16.80 6.48
CA GLN A 266 -12.25 16.52 7.07
C GLN A 266 -12.19 15.13 7.74
N VAL A 267 -12.13 15.12 9.09
CA VAL A 267 -11.92 13.89 9.89
C VAL A 267 -13.04 12.86 9.66
N ASP A 268 -14.29 13.32 9.57
CA ASP A 268 -15.47 12.44 9.42
C ASP A 268 -16.07 12.59 8.01
N TYR A 269 -15.27 12.34 6.97
CA TYR A 269 -15.78 12.39 5.61
C TYR A 269 -16.89 11.35 5.38
N VAL A 270 -18.05 11.81 4.94
CA VAL A 270 -19.20 10.94 4.65
C VAL A 270 -19.26 10.61 3.17
N PRO A 271 -19.31 9.31 2.78
CA PRO A 271 -19.35 8.92 1.37
C PRO A 271 -20.49 9.59 0.60
N GLY A 272 -20.16 10.14 -0.57
CA GLY A 272 -21.12 10.82 -1.45
C GLY A 272 -21.40 12.29 -1.11
N THR A 273 -20.74 12.86 -0.09
CA THR A 273 -20.79 14.30 0.18
C THR A 273 -19.73 15.05 -0.61
N PRO A 274 -19.81 16.39 -0.74
CA PRO A 274 -18.78 17.19 -1.40
C PRO A 274 -17.40 16.97 -0.77
N CYS A 275 -16.38 16.91 -1.62
CA CYS A 275 -14.99 16.73 -1.25
C CYS A 275 -14.13 17.79 -1.96
N SER A 276 -13.33 18.53 -1.22
CA SER A 276 -12.35 19.47 -1.77
C SER A 276 -10.97 18.84 -1.72
N PRO A 277 -10.21 18.76 -2.84
CA PRO A 277 -8.85 18.25 -2.81
C PRO A 277 -7.93 19.24 -2.07
N ASP A 278 -6.76 18.78 -1.63
CA ASP A 278 -5.74 19.68 -1.11
C ASP A 278 -5.04 20.44 -2.25
N ARG A 279 -4.46 21.60 -1.91
CA ARG A 279 -3.68 22.40 -2.85
C ARG A 279 -2.50 23.05 -2.16
N GLN A 280 -1.30 22.63 -2.49
CA GLN A 280 -0.06 23.11 -1.89
C GLN A 280 0.86 23.69 -2.98
N ASN A 281 1.32 24.93 -2.79
CA ASN A 281 2.22 25.61 -3.72
C ASN A 281 1.75 25.58 -5.21
N GLY A 282 0.44 25.61 -5.43
CA GLY A 282 -0.19 25.53 -6.75
C GLY A 282 -0.51 24.11 -7.25
N THR A 283 0.05 23.07 -6.64
CA THR A 283 -0.16 21.66 -7.00
C THR A 283 -1.40 21.10 -6.30
N TRP A 284 -2.30 20.45 -7.04
CA TRP A 284 -3.42 19.72 -6.49
C TRP A 284 -2.95 18.38 -5.93
N ILE A 285 -3.43 17.98 -4.73
CA ILE A 285 -3.11 16.70 -4.09
C ILE A 285 -4.39 15.96 -3.78
N VAL A 286 -4.48 14.70 -4.23
CA VAL A 286 -5.66 13.85 -4.07
C VAL A 286 -5.27 12.45 -3.60
N GLN A 287 -6.16 11.81 -2.83
CA GLN A 287 -6.06 10.42 -2.43
C GLN A 287 -7.47 9.86 -2.22
N ALA A 288 -7.70 8.58 -2.60
CA ALA A 288 -9.03 7.96 -2.67
C ALA A 288 -9.26 6.89 -1.57
N HIS A 289 -8.70 7.10 -0.37
CA HIS A 289 -8.76 6.13 0.73
C HIS A 289 -7.99 4.83 0.39
N GLU A 290 -8.64 3.67 0.52
CA GLU A 290 -8.04 2.35 0.38
C GLU A 290 -9.02 1.36 -0.26
N TRP A 291 -8.56 0.16 -0.65
CA TRP A 291 -9.33 -1.05 -1.03
C TRP A 291 -10.29 -0.86 -2.21
N GLY A 292 -10.16 0.23 -2.96
CA GLY A 292 -11.13 0.56 -4.00
C GLY A 292 -12.47 1.05 -3.45
N LYS A 293 -12.51 1.53 -2.19
CA LYS A 293 -13.70 2.13 -1.57
C LYS A 293 -14.25 3.30 -2.37
N TYR A 294 -13.34 4.05 -3.01
CA TYR A 294 -13.69 5.18 -3.86
C TYR A 294 -12.94 5.13 -5.19
N VAL A 295 -13.55 5.70 -6.20
CA VAL A 295 -12.85 6.22 -7.39
C VAL A 295 -12.85 7.73 -7.27
N GLY A 296 -11.66 8.33 -7.17
CA GLY A 296 -11.52 9.78 -7.23
C GLY A 296 -11.66 10.27 -8.66
N ARG A 297 -12.38 11.38 -8.86
CA ARG A 297 -12.58 12.03 -10.15
C ARG A 297 -12.21 13.50 -10.05
N ALA A 298 -11.23 13.93 -10.85
CA ALA A 298 -10.84 15.33 -11.03
C ALA A 298 -11.06 15.73 -12.48
N ASP A 299 -11.98 16.65 -12.72
CA ASP A 299 -12.26 17.19 -14.04
C ASP A 299 -11.53 18.55 -14.21
N PHE A 300 -10.69 18.63 -15.24
CA PHE A 300 -9.89 19.80 -15.58
C PHE A 300 -10.29 20.37 -16.93
N GLN A 301 -10.07 21.67 -17.06
CA GLN A 301 -10.03 22.37 -18.34
C GLN A 301 -8.61 22.84 -18.63
N PHE A 302 -8.09 22.44 -19.79
CA PHE A 302 -6.82 22.92 -20.32
C PHE A 302 -7.09 23.94 -21.41
N ARG A 303 -6.45 25.12 -21.29
CA ARG A 303 -6.53 26.18 -22.30
C ARG A 303 -5.26 27.01 -22.30
N ASN A 304 -4.64 27.19 -23.48
CA ASN A 304 -3.45 28.05 -23.67
C ASN A 304 -2.28 27.69 -22.72
N GLY A 305 -2.07 26.41 -22.39
CA GLY A 305 -1.01 25.97 -21.48
C GLY A 305 -1.36 26.06 -19.99
N GLU A 306 -2.59 26.43 -19.64
CA GLU A 306 -3.06 26.50 -18.26
C GLU A 306 -4.06 25.38 -17.97
N LEU A 307 -3.85 24.65 -16.87
CA LEU A 307 -4.71 23.57 -16.37
C LEU A 307 -5.51 24.07 -15.17
N LYS A 308 -6.85 24.06 -15.26
CA LYS A 308 -7.75 24.52 -14.20
C LYS A 308 -8.66 23.37 -13.74
N LEU A 309 -8.63 23.06 -12.46
CA LEU A 309 -9.61 22.13 -11.86
C LEU A 309 -10.99 22.78 -11.84
N VAL A 310 -11.99 22.10 -12.38
CA VAL A 310 -13.39 22.57 -12.43
C VAL A 310 -14.32 21.77 -11.53
N HIS A 311 -14.00 20.48 -11.29
CA HIS A 311 -14.77 19.62 -10.40
C HIS A 311 -13.87 18.55 -9.77
N TYR A 312 -14.16 18.19 -8.51
CA TYR A 312 -13.54 17.08 -7.83
C TYR A 312 -14.56 16.33 -6.95
N GLN A 313 -14.48 15.02 -6.93
CA GLN A 313 -15.28 14.19 -6.04
C GLN A 313 -14.62 12.83 -5.76
N LEU A 314 -14.93 12.24 -4.60
CA LEU A 314 -14.70 10.84 -4.30
C LEU A 314 -16.02 10.07 -4.48
N ILE A 315 -16.07 9.20 -5.49
CA ILE A 315 -17.26 8.42 -5.83
C ILE A 315 -17.20 7.10 -5.07
N PRO A 316 -18.14 6.83 -4.11
CA PRO A 316 -18.11 5.61 -3.33
C PRO A 316 -18.51 4.41 -4.18
N VAL A 317 -17.74 3.32 -4.08
CA VAL A 317 -18.01 2.06 -4.78
C VAL A 317 -18.81 1.15 -3.86
N ASN A 318 -20.12 1.18 -3.98
CA ASN A 318 -21.07 0.35 -3.23
C ASN A 318 -20.94 0.43 -1.69
N LEU A 319 -20.36 1.51 -1.14
CA LEU A 319 -20.23 1.68 0.30
C LEU A 319 -21.61 1.77 0.97
N LYS A 320 -21.72 1.18 2.16
CA LYS A 320 -22.97 1.08 2.93
C LYS A 320 -22.84 1.66 4.32
N LYS A 321 -23.91 2.24 4.82
CA LYS A 321 -24.07 2.66 6.21
C LYS A 321 -25.04 1.75 6.94
N LYS A 322 -24.80 1.54 8.22
CA LYS A 322 -25.72 0.84 9.12
C LYS A 322 -26.85 1.82 9.52
N VAL A 323 -28.08 1.39 9.35
CA VAL A 323 -29.28 2.14 9.74
C VAL A 323 -30.08 1.31 10.73
N GLU A 324 -30.43 1.87 11.87
CA GLU A 324 -31.30 1.24 12.84
C GLU A 324 -32.77 1.39 12.44
N LYS A 325 -33.52 0.30 12.57
CA LYS A 325 -34.95 0.26 12.30
C LYS A 325 -35.74 0.51 13.58
N ALA A 326 -37.01 0.89 13.43
CA ALA A 326 -37.91 1.14 14.55
C ALA A 326 -38.15 -0.09 15.46
N ASP A 327 -37.91 -1.29 14.95
CA ASP A 327 -38.01 -2.56 15.71
C ASP A 327 -36.74 -2.94 16.48
N GLY A 328 -35.70 -2.08 16.46
CA GLY A 328 -34.42 -2.31 17.12
C GLY A 328 -33.44 -3.17 16.29
N THR A 329 -33.84 -3.63 15.11
CA THR A 329 -32.92 -4.30 14.16
C THR A 329 -32.13 -3.26 13.36
N SER A 330 -31.05 -3.67 12.71
CA SER A 330 -30.29 -2.81 11.82
C SER A 330 -30.16 -3.42 10.42
N GLU A 331 -30.08 -2.57 9.42
CA GLU A 331 -29.77 -2.97 8.05
C GLU A 331 -28.65 -2.10 7.47
N ARG A 332 -27.95 -2.63 6.44
CA ARG A 332 -26.96 -1.87 5.68
C ARG A 332 -27.60 -1.33 4.41
N VAL A 333 -27.55 -0.03 4.21
CA VAL A 333 -28.06 0.65 3.01
C VAL A 333 -26.91 1.37 2.30
N TYR A 334 -26.97 1.42 0.98
CA TYR A 334 -25.96 2.14 0.19
C TYR A 334 -25.97 3.64 0.51
N TYR A 335 -24.77 4.25 0.53
CA TYR A 335 -24.65 5.71 0.61
C TYR A 335 -25.15 6.41 -0.65
N THR A 336 -24.94 5.77 -1.82
CA THR A 336 -25.33 6.26 -3.15
C THR A 336 -26.07 5.15 -3.91
N GLN A 337 -26.35 5.36 -5.18
CA GLN A 337 -26.95 4.31 -6.01
C GLN A 337 -26.00 3.11 -6.13
N GLN A 338 -26.55 1.90 -6.03
CA GLN A 338 -25.80 0.66 -6.24
C GLN A 338 -25.21 0.59 -7.66
N ILE A 339 -23.96 0.22 -7.75
CA ILE A 339 -23.23 -0.04 -8.99
C ILE A 339 -23.24 -1.55 -9.23
N ALA A 340 -23.71 -1.99 -10.40
CA ALA A 340 -23.72 -3.42 -10.75
C ALA A 340 -22.29 -3.93 -11.02
N GLU A 341 -22.06 -5.20 -10.69
CA GLU A 341 -20.82 -5.89 -11.04
C GLU A 341 -20.71 -6.09 -12.56
N ASP A 342 -19.57 -5.79 -13.16
CA ASP A 342 -19.31 -6.06 -14.59
C ASP A 342 -19.16 -7.56 -14.84
N ALA A 343 -19.97 -8.11 -15.75
CA ALA A 343 -20.01 -9.54 -16.03
C ALA A 343 -18.66 -10.10 -16.55
N SER A 344 -17.93 -9.31 -17.33
CA SER A 344 -16.62 -9.73 -17.88
C SER A 344 -15.55 -9.76 -16.77
N MET A 345 -15.60 -8.81 -15.85
CA MET A 345 -14.74 -8.79 -14.67
C MET A 345 -15.03 -9.97 -13.75
N MET A 346 -16.31 -10.23 -13.46
CA MET A 346 -16.68 -11.37 -12.61
C MET A 346 -16.27 -12.71 -13.25
N LYS A 347 -16.42 -12.85 -14.56
CA LYS A 347 -15.93 -14.03 -15.29
C LYS A 347 -14.41 -14.20 -15.18
N LEU A 348 -13.64 -13.11 -15.20
CA LEU A 348 -12.18 -13.14 -15.03
C LEU A 348 -11.80 -13.54 -13.61
N LEU A 349 -12.43 -12.94 -12.60
CA LEU A 349 -11.97 -13.01 -11.21
C LEU A 349 -12.53 -14.21 -10.42
N THR A 350 -13.69 -14.76 -10.79
CA THR A 350 -14.31 -15.90 -10.08
C THR A 350 -13.36 -17.09 -9.89
N PRO A 351 -12.61 -17.56 -10.92
CA PRO A 351 -11.67 -18.68 -10.74
C PRO A 351 -10.58 -18.42 -9.69
N PHE A 352 -10.08 -17.18 -9.59
CA PHE A 352 -9.09 -16.79 -8.59
C PHE A 352 -9.70 -16.79 -7.19
N GLN A 353 -10.91 -16.22 -7.05
CA GLN A 353 -11.62 -16.18 -5.77
C GLN A 353 -11.95 -17.60 -5.25
N GLU A 354 -12.43 -18.48 -6.13
CA GLU A 354 -12.74 -19.87 -5.78
C GLU A 354 -11.48 -20.65 -5.37
N LYS A 355 -10.38 -20.47 -6.11
CA LYS A 355 -9.09 -21.08 -5.80
C LYS A 355 -8.57 -20.62 -4.44
N GLY A 356 -8.60 -19.31 -4.17
CA GLY A 356 -8.19 -18.76 -2.88
C GLY A 356 -9.04 -19.30 -1.72
N LYS A 357 -10.37 -19.25 -1.84
CA LYS A 357 -11.28 -19.77 -0.82
C LYS A 357 -11.05 -21.23 -0.48
N ALA A 358 -10.88 -22.09 -1.48
CA ALA A 358 -10.67 -23.51 -1.26
C ALA A 358 -9.43 -23.83 -0.40
N GLN A 359 -8.41 -22.97 -0.45
CA GLN A 359 -7.18 -23.11 0.33
C GLN A 359 -7.30 -22.53 1.74
N LEU A 360 -8.15 -21.54 1.94
CA LEU A 360 -8.17 -20.68 3.12
C LEU A 360 -9.28 -21.01 4.12
N ASP A 361 -10.41 -21.56 3.68
CA ASP A 361 -11.56 -21.88 4.53
C ASP A 361 -11.37 -23.16 5.37
N VAL A 362 -10.12 -23.64 5.50
CA VAL A 362 -9.80 -24.80 6.33
C VAL A 362 -9.81 -24.40 7.80
N LYS A 363 -10.71 -24.99 8.58
CA LYS A 363 -10.73 -24.82 10.04
C LYS A 363 -9.47 -25.41 10.66
N ILE A 364 -8.76 -24.60 11.46
CA ILE A 364 -7.53 -24.98 12.17
C ILE A 364 -7.70 -24.99 13.70
N GLY A 365 -8.79 -24.42 14.19
CA GLY A 365 -9.08 -24.36 15.62
C GLY A 365 -10.31 -23.52 15.94
N SER A 366 -10.40 -23.07 17.18
CA SER A 366 -11.44 -22.15 17.65
C SER A 366 -10.96 -21.32 18.82
N VAL A 367 -11.62 -20.19 19.08
CA VAL A 367 -11.36 -19.34 20.23
C VAL A 367 -12.67 -18.92 20.91
N ASN A 368 -12.64 -18.90 22.23
CA ASN A 368 -13.70 -18.31 23.06
C ASN A 368 -13.37 -16.84 23.29
N GLY A 369 -14.20 -15.93 22.79
CA GLY A 369 -13.99 -14.49 22.84
C GLY A 369 -13.15 -13.96 21.66
N LYS A 370 -13.10 -12.63 21.54
CA LYS A 370 -12.35 -11.93 20.47
C LYS A 370 -10.87 -11.81 20.84
N LEU A 371 -9.99 -12.09 19.87
CA LEU A 371 -8.58 -11.73 19.93
C LEU A 371 -8.39 -10.39 19.20
N GLU A 372 -8.02 -9.36 19.93
CA GLU A 372 -7.97 -7.98 19.47
C GLU A 372 -6.65 -7.67 18.75
N GLY A 373 -6.73 -7.34 17.47
CA GLY A 373 -5.60 -6.94 16.61
C GLY A 373 -5.89 -5.69 15.80
N ASP A 374 -6.99 -4.98 16.10
CA ASP A 374 -7.33 -3.74 15.41
C ASP A 374 -6.22 -2.70 15.52
N ARG A 375 -5.93 -2.02 14.41
CA ARG A 375 -4.86 -1.00 14.29
C ARG A 375 -4.98 0.08 15.37
N SER A 376 -6.20 0.50 15.69
CA SER A 376 -6.48 1.52 16.74
C SER A 376 -6.23 1.02 18.16
N LYS A 377 -5.90 -0.25 18.33
CA LYS A 377 -5.56 -0.87 19.63
C LYS A 377 -4.11 -1.34 19.66
N VAL A 378 -3.69 -2.18 18.71
CA VAL A 378 -2.39 -2.84 18.75
C VAL A 378 -1.19 -1.87 18.61
N ARG A 379 -1.43 -0.64 18.14
CA ARG A 379 -0.43 0.43 18.07
C ARG A 379 -0.44 1.38 19.26
N PHE A 380 -1.31 1.13 20.25
CA PHE A 380 -1.51 2.02 21.40
C PHE A 380 -1.41 1.30 22.76
N VAL A 381 -1.81 0.03 22.79
CA VAL A 381 -1.84 -0.77 24.01
C VAL A 381 -1.38 -2.20 23.73
N GLN A 382 -1.02 -2.93 24.77
CA GLN A 382 -0.81 -4.38 24.69
C GLN A 382 -2.14 -5.07 24.37
N THR A 383 -2.16 -6.10 23.51
CA THR A 383 -3.40 -6.81 23.15
C THR A 383 -3.29 -8.31 23.38
N ASN A 384 -4.44 -8.97 23.58
CA ASN A 384 -4.50 -10.41 23.77
C ASN A 384 -4.08 -11.18 22.51
N LEU A 385 -4.40 -10.71 21.30
CA LEU A 385 -3.92 -11.34 20.06
C LEU A 385 -2.39 -11.31 19.95
N SER A 386 -1.78 -10.15 20.22
CA SER A 386 -0.31 -10.06 20.22
C SER A 386 0.32 -11.04 21.19
N ARG A 387 -0.32 -11.30 22.34
CA ARG A 387 0.14 -12.31 23.30
C ARG A 387 0.02 -13.73 22.78
N VAL A 388 -1.02 -14.04 22.02
CA VAL A 388 -1.12 -15.37 21.34
C VAL A 388 0.02 -15.52 20.35
N LEU A 389 0.28 -14.50 19.52
CA LEU A 389 1.37 -14.51 18.54
C LEU A 389 2.73 -14.71 19.21
N LEU A 390 3.01 -13.92 20.25
CA LEU A 390 4.27 -14.01 20.98
C LEU A 390 4.39 -15.32 21.78
N ALA A 391 3.30 -15.89 22.29
CA ALA A 391 3.30 -17.21 22.92
C ALA A 391 3.66 -18.29 21.91
N ALA A 392 3.11 -18.23 20.69
CA ALA A 392 3.46 -19.14 19.61
C ALA A 392 4.95 -19.05 19.23
N GLN A 393 5.47 -17.85 19.11
CA GLN A 393 6.89 -17.60 18.83
C GLN A 393 7.79 -18.11 19.95
N MET A 394 7.45 -17.84 21.22
CA MET A 394 8.22 -18.33 22.38
C MET A 394 8.23 -19.84 22.46
N GLU A 395 7.08 -20.48 22.27
CA GLU A 395 7.00 -21.94 22.31
C GLU A 395 7.87 -22.57 21.21
N ARG A 396 7.77 -22.03 19.97
CA ARG A 396 8.53 -22.55 18.83
C ARG A 396 10.02 -22.34 18.92
N ALA A 397 10.47 -21.21 19.49
CA ALA A 397 11.88 -20.84 19.67
C ALA A 397 12.46 -21.29 21.02
N GLU A 398 11.65 -21.88 21.91
CA GLU A 398 12.03 -22.18 23.31
C GLU A 398 12.57 -20.93 24.03
N ALA A 399 11.91 -19.76 23.80
CA ALA A 399 12.41 -18.49 24.29
C ALA A 399 11.89 -18.15 25.70
N ASP A 400 12.64 -17.34 26.43
CA ASP A 400 12.28 -16.83 27.75
C ASP A 400 11.21 -15.74 27.65
N PHE A 401 11.32 -14.89 26.63
CA PHE A 401 10.40 -13.81 26.34
C PHE A 401 10.38 -13.50 24.86
N ALA A 402 9.38 -12.73 24.43
CA ALA A 402 9.28 -12.31 23.04
C ALA A 402 8.82 -10.87 22.90
N VAL A 403 9.24 -10.24 21.79
CA VAL A 403 8.93 -8.86 21.42
C VAL A 403 8.64 -8.80 19.93
N MET A 404 7.60 -8.06 19.53
CA MET A 404 7.32 -7.74 18.13
C MET A 404 6.75 -6.33 18.00
N SER A 405 6.84 -5.74 16.80
CA SER A 405 6.17 -4.47 16.51
C SER A 405 4.67 -4.69 16.27
N GLY A 406 3.84 -3.78 16.74
CA GLY A 406 2.39 -3.81 16.57
C GLY A 406 1.96 -3.72 15.10
N GLY A 407 2.80 -3.15 14.23
CA GLY A 407 2.59 -3.11 12.78
C GLY A 407 2.53 -4.48 12.12
N GLY A 408 3.12 -5.51 12.74
CA GLY A 408 3.07 -6.90 12.30
C GLY A 408 1.73 -7.61 12.55
N VAL A 409 0.79 -6.97 13.29
CA VAL A 409 -0.56 -7.50 13.56
C VAL A 409 -1.56 -6.72 12.71
N ARG A 410 -2.21 -7.38 11.74
CA ARG A 410 -2.96 -6.68 10.69
C ARG A 410 -4.48 -6.79 10.79
N ASP A 411 -5.00 -7.75 11.55
CA ASP A 411 -6.44 -7.96 11.74
C ASP A 411 -6.71 -8.59 13.11
N SER A 412 -7.97 -8.58 13.54
CA SER A 412 -8.46 -9.29 14.73
C SER A 412 -8.95 -10.68 14.37
N ILE A 413 -9.06 -11.58 15.36
CA ILE A 413 -9.75 -12.86 15.21
C ILE A 413 -11.00 -12.84 16.09
N GLU A 414 -12.17 -12.96 15.47
CA GLU A 414 -13.45 -13.00 16.16
C GLU A 414 -13.65 -14.35 16.88
N GLY A 415 -14.52 -14.37 17.90
CA GLY A 415 -14.85 -15.60 18.64
C GLY A 415 -15.53 -16.62 17.74
N GLY A 416 -15.19 -17.90 17.94
CA GLY A 416 -15.70 -19.02 17.14
C GLY A 416 -14.61 -19.82 16.44
N ASP A 417 -14.94 -20.37 15.28
CA ASP A 417 -14.00 -21.16 14.47
C ASP A 417 -12.91 -20.26 13.88
N ILE A 418 -11.67 -20.73 13.91
CA ILE A 418 -10.52 -20.09 13.30
C ILE A 418 -10.14 -20.87 12.05
N THR A 419 -10.03 -20.18 10.92
CA THR A 419 -9.56 -20.73 9.65
C THR A 419 -8.13 -20.27 9.35
N TYR A 420 -7.47 -20.91 8.38
CA TYR A 420 -6.16 -20.48 7.94
C TYR A 420 -6.20 -19.05 7.35
N LYS A 421 -7.33 -18.65 6.75
CA LYS A 421 -7.57 -17.28 6.31
C LYS A 421 -7.42 -16.26 7.44
N ASN A 422 -7.93 -16.55 8.64
CA ASN A 422 -7.80 -15.65 9.77
C ASN A 422 -6.32 -15.43 10.15
N VAL A 423 -5.52 -16.52 10.12
CA VAL A 423 -4.08 -16.44 10.42
C VAL A 423 -3.34 -15.54 9.41
N LEU A 424 -3.59 -15.76 8.12
CA LEU A 424 -2.93 -14.98 7.06
C LEU A 424 -3.39 -13.51 7.03
N LYS A 425 -4.64 -13.21 7.41
CA LYS A 425 -5.08 -11.82 7.62
C LYS A 425 -4.33 -11.13 8.76
N VAL A 426 -4.02 -11.87 9.82
CA VAL A 426 -3.28 -11.34 10.98
C VAL A 426 -1.80 -11.15 10.67
N GLN A 427 -1.16 -12.11 10.01
CA GLN A 427 0.27 -12.12 9.67
C GLN A 427 0.49 -12.39 8.17
N PRO A 428 0.29 -11.39 7.28
CA PRO A 428 0.35 -11.60 5.84
C PRO A 428 1.77 -11.51 5.23
N PHE A 429 2.78 -11.07 6.01
CA PHE A 429 4.08 -10.66 5.45
C PHE A 429 5.06 -11.80 5.20
N GLY A 430 4.77 -13.01 5.70
CA GLY A 430 5.68 -14.15 5.55
C GLY A 430 7.03 -13.96 6.26
N ASN A 431 7.04 -13.22 7.37
CA ASN A 431 8.25 -13.08 8.17
C ASN A 431 8.70 -14.42 8.73
N THR A 432 10.00 -14.55 9.01
CA THR A 432 10.55 -15.72 9.67
C THR A 432 10.77 -15.47 11.16
N LEU A 433 10.50 -16.51 11.96
CA LEU A 433 10.83 -16.51 13.37
C LEU A 433 12.34 -16.53 13.57
N VAL A 434 12.84 -15.63 14.40
CA VAL A 434 14.24 -15.57 14.85
C VAL A 434 14.33 -15.67 16.36
N TYR A 435 15.47 -16.11 16.86
CA TYR A 435 15.82 -15.91 18.26
C TYR A 435 17.27 -15.43 18.41
N VAL A 436 17.52 -14.76 19.53
CA VAL A 436 18.87 -14.35 19.97
C VAL A 436 19.05 -14.67 21.45
N GLU A 437 20.29 -14.95 21.86
CA GLU A 437 20.68 -15.07 23.25
C GLU A 437 21.52 -13.86 23.67
N MET A 438 21.08 -13.18 24.72
CA MET A 438 21.69 -11.94 25.20
C MET A 438 21.86 -11.97 26.72
N LYS A 439 22.93 -11.30 27.22
CA LYS A 439 23.03 -11.01 28.65
C LYS A 439 21.92 -10.06 29.09
N GLY A 440 21.49 -10.18 30.35
CA GLY A 440 20.43 -9.30 30.87
C GLY A 440 20.76 -7.81 30.73
N SER A 441 22.05 -7.43 30.87
CA SER A 441 22.48 -6.04 30.62
C SER A 441 22.22 -5.55 29.19
N ASP A 442 22.25 -6.45 28.20
CA ASP A 442 21.98 -6.11 26.80
C ASP A 442 20.47 -6.20 26.50
N VAL A 443 19.75 -7.13 27.17
CA VAL A 443 18.27 -7.17 27.18
C VAL A 443 17.72 -5.85 27.70
N GLU A 444 18.25 -5.29 28.80
CA GLU A 444 17.80 -4.00 29.34
C GLU A 444 17.97 -2.87 28.33
N LYS A 445 19.13 -2.79 27.66
CA LYS A 445 19.39 -1.79 26.60
C LYS A 445 18.42 -1.95 25.42
N TYR A 446 18.18 -3.18 24.99
CA TYR A 446 17.21 -3.46 23.91
C TYR A 446 15.79 -3.03 24.30
N LEU A 447 15.33 -3.43 25.48
CA LEU A 447 14.01 -3.06 26.00
C LEU A 447 13.88 -1.54 26.19
N ALA A 448 14.96 -0.85 26.60
CA ALA A 448 14.97 0.61 26.73
C ALA A 448 14.67 1.33 25.39
N VAL A 449 15.07 0.76 24.28
CA VAL A 449 14.74 1.30 22.95
C VAL A 449 13.30 0.94 22.57
N VAL A 450 12.95 -0.35 22.56
CA VAL A 450 11.70 -0.80 21.97
C VAL A 450 10.46 -0.45 22.82
N ALA A 451 10.59 -0.37 24.16
CA ALA A 451 9.49 0.05 25.03
C ALA A 451 9.16 1.55 24.91
N ASN A 452 10.09 2.35 24.38
CA ASN A 452 9.89 3.78 24.16
C ASN A 452 9.60 4.13 22.69
N MET A 453 9.26 3.12 21.86
CA MET A 453 8.82 3.36 20.50
C MET A 453 7.51 4.16 20.47
N LYS A 454 7.35 4.95 19.42
CA LYS A 454 6.23 5.88 19.27
C LYS A 454 4.88 5.16 19.33
N VAL A 455 3.99 5.64 20.18
CA VAL A 455 2.56 5.30 20.17
C VAL A 455 1.93 5.80 18.87
N ASP A 456 0.92 5.09 18.36
CA ASP A 456 0.28 5.35 17.08
C ASP A 456 1.22 5.13 15.85
N SER A 457 2.18 4.23 16.02
CA SER A 457 3.02 3.80 14.88
C SER A 457 3.12 2.28 14.81
N GLY A 458 3.53 1.76 13.66
CA GLY A 458 3.84 0.34 13.51
C GLY A 458 4.90 -0.15 14.48
N ALA A 459 5.83 0.73 14.85
CA ALA A 459 6.94 0.44 15.76
C ALA A 459 6.52 0.17 17.21
N TYR A 460 5.32 0.57 17.66
CA TYR A 460 4.85 0.32 19.03
C TYR A 460 5.00 -1.16 19.41
N ALA A 461 5.76 -1.41 20.49
CA ALA A 461 6.15 -2.77 20.83
C ALA A 461 5.06 -3.54 21.61
N GLN A 462 4.86 -4.78 21.23
CA GLN A 462 4.07 -5.78 21.93
C GLN A 462 5.01 -6.76 22.65
N PHE A 463 4.67 -7.15 23.88
CA PHE A 463 5.53 -7.94 24.75
C PHE A 463 4.84 -9.20 25.28
N ALA A 464 5.61 -10.28 25.47
CA ALA A 464 5.19 -11.43 26.26
C ALA A 464 6.29 -11.88 27.22
N ASN A 465 5.92 -12.29 28.42
CA ASN A 465 6.79 -12.64 29.54
C ASN A 465 7.72 -11.50 29.99
N VAL A 466 7.38 -10.25 29.70
CA VAL A 466 8.11 -9.05 30.13
C VAL A 466 7.19 -8.20 31.00
N SER A 467 7.69 -7.69 32.11
CA SER A 467 7.09 -6.54 32.80
C SER A 467 8.15 -5.49 33.05
N LEU A 468 7.78 -4.21 32.86
CA LEU A 468 8.69 -3.08 32.99
C LEU A 468 7.93 -1.76 33.17
N THR A 469 8.67 -0.73 33.57
CA THR A 469 8.24 0.68 33.52
C THR A 469 9.11 1.41 32.51
N ALA A 470 8.48 2.10 31.53
CA ALA A 470 9.15 2.94 30.53
C ALA A 470 8.85 4.43 30.80
N ASP A 471 9.87 5.30 30.70
CA ASP A 471 9.79 6.73 31.03
C ASP A 471 10.11 7.65 29.81
N GLY A 472 10.06 7.11 28.61
CA GLY A 472 10.38 7.81 27.37
C GLY A 472 11.90 7.91 27.07
N LYS A 473 12.77 7.47 28.01
CA LYS A 473 14.23 7.50 27.86
C LYS A 473 14.89 6.16 28.15
N GLY A 474 14.27 5.36 29.03
CA GLY A 474 14.78 4.08 29.45
C GLY A 474 13.71 3.17 30.01
N VAL A 475 14.13 2.12 30.68
CA VAL A 475 13.26 1.18 31.37
C VAL A 475 13.75 0.92 32.79
N SER A 476 12.82 0.61 33.69
CA SER A 476 13.10 0.21 35.06
C SER A 476 12.17 -0.92 35.49
N ASN A 477 12.44 -1.53 36.65
CA ASN A 477 11.64 -2.63 37.20
C ASN A 477 11.44 -3.81 36.23
N VAL A 478 12.45 -4.06 35.39
CA VAL A 478 12.37 -5.10 34.37
C VAL A 478 12.32 -6.48 35.00
N LYS A 479 11.31 -7.27 34.60
CA LYS A 479 11.19 -8.68 34.96
C LYS A 479 10.97 -9.53 33.73
N ILE A 480 11.58 -10.71 33.70
CA ILE A 480 11.35 -11.73 32.67
C ILE A 480 10.76 -12.97 33.33
N LYS A 481 9.64 -13.47 32.84
CA LYS A 481 8.86 -14.58 33.47
C LYS A 481 8.51 -14.28 34.95
N GLY A 482 8.28 -13.02 35.29
CA GLY A 482 7.95 -12.58 36.65
C GLY A 482 9.16 -12.37 37.58
N GLU A 483 10.34 -12.81 37.20
CA GLU A 483 11.58 -12.67 37.99
C GLU A 483 12.37 -11.42 37.58
N PRO A 484 12.98 -10.68 38.54
CA PRO A 484 13.83 -9.54 38.25
C PRO A 484 14.94 -9.89 37.26
N LEU A 485 15.18 -9.00 36.28
CA LEU A 485 16.24 -9.14 35.29
C LEU A 485 17.60 -9.18 35.97
N GLN A 486 18.42 -10.18 35.65
CA GLN A 486 19.78 -10.36 36.16
C GLN A 486 20.79 -10.01 35.06
N ALA A 487 21.63 -9.03 35.29
CA ALA A 487 22.54 -8.44 34.29
C ALA A 487 23.44 -9.47 33.58
N ASP A 488 23.96 -10.46 34.31
CA ASP A 488 24.92 -11.45 33.79
C ASP A 488 24.25 -12.74 33.28
N LYS A 489 22.96 -12.95 33.54
CA LYS A 489 22.22 -14.12 33.06
C LYS A 489 21.94 -14.00 31.58
N ILE A 490 22.06 -15.12 30.86
CA ILE A 490 21.68 -15.22 29.46
C ILE A 490 20.19 -15.45 29.35
N TYR A 491 19.53 -14.70 28.49
CA TYR A 491 18.12 -14.84 28.16
C TYR A 491 17.97 -15.07 26.66
N ARG A 492 17.11 -16.00 26.26
CA ARG A 492 16.71 -16.19 24.87
C ARG A 492 15.45 -15.36 24.57
N MET A 493 15.55 -14.48 23.59
CA MET A 493 14.44 -13.67 23.09
C MET A 493 14.00 -14.16 21.72
N ALA A 494 12.69 -14.33 21.52
CA ALA A 494 12.08 -14.55 20.20
C ALA A 494 11.58 -13.22 19.60
N THR A 495 11.71 -13.09 18.30
CA THR A 495 11.17 -11.97 17.51
C THR A 495 11.02 -12.39 16.04
N LEU A 496 10.59 -11.47 15.17
CA LEU A 496 10.54 -11.71 13.72
C LEU A 496 11.80 -11.16 13.04
N ASN A 497 12.22 -11.76 11.92
CA ASN A 497 13.37 -11.30 11.14
C ASN A 497 13.25 -9.81 10.78
N PHE A 498 12.05 -9.33 10.42
CA PHE A 498 11.77 -7.91 10.18
C PHE A 498 12.29 -7.02 11.31
N ASN A 499 11.90 -7.29 12.57
CA ASN A 499 12.36 -6.51 13.72
C ASN A 499 13.85 -6.72 14.00
N ALA A 500 14.33 -7.97 13.89
CA ALA A 500 15.74 -8.30 14.16
C ALA A 500 16.73 -7.64 13.18
N LEU A 501 16.29 -7.35 11.95
CA LEU A 501 17.06 -6.68 10.91
C LEU A 501 16.95 -5.14 10.97
N GLY A 502 16.24 -4.60 11.94
CA GLY A 502 16.10 -3.17 12.17
C GLY A 502 14.82 -2.55 11.60
N GLY A 503 13.86 -3.35 11.15
CA GLY A 503 12.55 -2.88 10.72
C GLY A 503 11.85 -2.07 11.81
N ASP A 504 11.07 -1.07 11.42
CA ASP A 504 10.42 -0.09 12.32
C ASP A 504 11.40 0.68 13.24
N GLY A 505 12.70 0.67 12.94
CA GLY A 505 13.73 1.31 13.78
C GLY A 505 14.14 0.51 15.02
N TYR A 506 13.82 -0.78 15.08
CA TYR A 506 14.29 -1.67 16.15
C TYR A 506 15.81 -1.82 16.11
N PRO A 507 16.46 -2.10 17.26
CA PRO A 507 17.90 -2.39 17.25
C PRO A 507 18.20 -3.63 16.42
N LYS A 508 19.24 -3.56 15.58
CA LYS A 508 19.67 -4.71 14.78
C LYS A 508 20.26 -5.80 15.67
N LEU A 509 19.82 -7.02 15.45
CA LEU A 509 20.24 -8.22 16.18
C LEU A 509 21.00 -9.22 15.31
N ASP A 510 20.92 -9.08 13.98
CA ASP A 510 21.58 -9.95 12.98
C ASP A 510 23.10 -9.96 13.06
N THR A 511 23.70 -8.96 13.71
CA THR A 511 25.14 -8.89 13.96
C THR A 511 25.60 -9.64 15.21
N LEU A 512 24.66 -10.10 16.04
CA LEU A 512 24.98 -10.86 17.25
C LEU A 512 25.38 -12.30 16.89
N PRO A 513 26.44 -12.85 17.50
CA PRO A 513 26.88 -14.24 17.24
C PRO A 513 25.80 -15.29 17.58
N SER A 514 24.85 -14.94 18.45
CA SER A 514 23.73 -15.79 18.87
C SER A 514 22.48 -15.66 18.01
N TYR A 515 22.50 -14.84 16.97
CA TYR A 515 21.38 -14.67 16.05
C TYR A 515 21.11 -15.97 15.26
N VAL A 516 19.89 -16.45 15.31
CA VAL A 516 19.44 -17.61 14.56
C VAL A 516 18.12 -17.28 13.86
N ASN A 517 18.14 -17.24 12.53
CA ASN A 517 16.92 -17.27 11.74
C ASN A 517 16.50 -18.73 11.58
N THR A 518 15.32 -19.08 12.09
CA THR A 518 14.84 -20.48 12.12
C THR A 518 14.28 -20.93 10.77
N GLY A 519 13.99 -20.00 9.86
CA GLY A 519 13.29 -20.29 8.60
C GLY A 519 11.79 -20.61 8.76
N PHE A 520 11.26 -20.65 9.99
CA PHE A 520 9.82 -20.90 10.20
C PHE A 520 9.02 -19.64 9.94
N ILE A 521 8.06 -19.73 9.01
CA ILE A 521 7.16 -18.63 8.68
C ILE A 521 6.21 -18.33 9.85
N ASP A 522 6.07 -17.07 10.22
CA ASP A 522 5.28 -16.57 11.35
C ASP A 522 3.81 -17.04 11.33
N ALA A 523 3.15 -16.98 10.17
CA ALA A 523 1.79 -17.47 9.98
C ALA A 523 1.68 -18.99 10.23
N GLU A 524 2.67 -19.79 9.80
CA GLU A 524 2.68 -21.23 10.06
C GLU A 524 2.95 -21.54 11.54
N VAL A 525 3.79 -20.75 12.20
CA VAL A 525 4.03 -20.87 13.66
C VAL A 525 2.73 -20.60 14.44
N LEU A 526 2.01 -19.54 14.07
CA LEU A 526 0.71 -19.22 14.67
C LEU A 526 -0.32 -20.33 14.41
N LYS A 527 -0.43 -20.81 13.18
CA LYS A 527 -1.34 -21.91 12.80
C LYS A 527 -1.08 -23.16 13.66
N GLN A 528 0.17 -23.62 13.74
CA GLN A 528 0.54 -24.80 14.54
C GLN A 528 0.23 -24.61 16.03
N TYR A 529 0.42 -23.41 16.56
CA TYR A 529 0.07 -23.08 17.93
C TYR A 529 -1.45 -23.18 18.16
N ILE A 530 -2.26 -22.60 17.27
CA ILE A 530 -3.72 -22.69 17.33
C ILE A 530 -4.20 -24.14 17.25
N GLU A 531 -3.68 -24.93 16.30
CA GLU A 531 -4.02 -26.35 16.14
C GLU A 531 -3.73 -27.16 17.41
N LYS A 532 -2.61 -26.86 18.08
CA LYS A 532 -2.16 -27.55 19.30
C LYS A 532 -2.95 -27.16 20.54
N HIS A 533 -3.30 -25.88 20.68
CA HIS A 533 -3.87 -25.30 21.90
C HIS A 533 -5.38 -25.03 21.82
N SER A 534 -6.03 -25.36 20.70
CA SER A 534 -7.47 -25.15 20.50
C SER A 534 -8.31 -26.06 21.42
N PRO A 535 -9.42 -25.55 21.98
CA PRO A 535 -9.92 -24.17 21.87
C PRO A 535 -9.11 -23.19 22.71
N LEU A 536 -8.80 -22.02 22.10
CA LEU A 536 -8.18 -20.93 22.83
C LEU A 536 -9.21 -20.21 23.70
N ASP A 537 -8.77 -19.63 24.83
CA ASP A 537 -9.57 -18.71 25.63
C ASP A 537 -8.93 -17.31 25.57
N ALA A 538 -9.59 -16.35 24.90
CA ALA A 538 -9.09 -15.00 24.74
C ALA A 538 -8.78 -14.32 26.08
N ALA A 539 -9.57 -14.62 27.13
CA ALA A 539 -9.38 -14.06 28.47
C ALA A 539 -8.06 -14.51 29.12
N ALA A 540 -7.54 -15.69 28.77
CA ALA A 540 -6.25 -16.17 29.28
C ALA A 540 -5.05 -15.35 28.80
N TYR A 541 -5.21 -14.65 27.67
CA TYR A 541 -4.16 -13.83 27.05
C TYR A 541 -4.34 -12.34 27.31
N GLU A 542 -5.34 -11.92 28.08
CA GLU A 542 -5.53 -10.48 28.39
C GLU A 542 -4.31 -9.89 29.08
N PRO A 543 -3.85 -8.70 28.65
CA PRO A 543 -2.79 -7.95 29.33
C PRO A 543 -3.19 -7.59 30.77
N LYS A 544 -2.27 -7.76 31.72
CA LYS A 544 -2.48 -7.50 33.14
C LYS A 544 -1.78 -6.23 33.64
N GLY A 545 -1.46 -5.30 32.73
CA GLY A 545 -0.78 -4.06 33.06
C GLY A 545 0.71 -4.24 33.36
N GLU A 546 1.35 -5.22 32.73
CA GLU A 546 2.77 -5.52 32.93
C GLU A 546 3.68 -4.42 32.40
N ILE A 547 3.24 -3.69 31.38
CA ILE A 547 3.97 -2.56 30.80
C ILE A 547 3.34 -1.26 31.31
N VAL A 548 4.12 -0.47 32.02
CA VAL A 548 3.71 0.82 32.59
C VAL A 548 4.48 1.93 31.89
N TYR A 549 3.77 2.90 31.34
CA TYR A 549 4.33 4.13 30.76
C TYR A 549 4.18 5.30 31.72
N GLN A 550 5.26 6.07 31.96
CA GLN A 550 5.31 7.23 32.85
C GLN A 550 5.55 8.54 32.10
#